data_4f233454980e720c84ccfcc41796bb90
#
_entry.id   4f233454980e720c84ccfcc41796bb90
#
_cell.length_a   1.000
_cell.length_b   1.000
_cell.length_c   1.000
_cell.angle_alpha   90.00
_cell.angle_beta   90.00
_cell.angle_gamma   90.00
#
_symmetry.space_group_name_H-M   'P 1'
#
loop_
_entity.id
_entity.type
_entity.pdbx_description
1 polymer ?
#
loop_
_entity_poly.entity_id
_entity_poly.type
_entity_poly.pdbx_seq_one_letter_code
_entity_poly.pdbx_strand_id
1 'polypeptide(L)'
;MSKRTAGLFFSIQDLANIDPMYQYSLPFFIKLFESAISQAEKSDELTERLGFLDAEFLDLLFRQVCISLFEKDKLIFSFMLCIKLLQLAGELDPTELTFLLTGGVALGEDYGELPGDWLSTKVWGEINRTSSISTMKTFLPHFVKNVDLYKTLFEHPNPDQWEFPNDATMLNSFRKLIVIRAIRPDKLVPCVSKFIVDFIGEKYVKPPTFELANIFLESRSTTPLIFVLSPGSDPLKALQKFAESKNKKTDPISLGQGQGEKAQKQIELALKSGDWVIL
;
A
#
# COMPACT_ATOMS: atom_id res chain seq x y z
N MET A 1 18.25 -10.49 3.46
CA MET A 1 17.23 -10.97 2.51
C MET A 1 16.15 -11.85 3.14
N SER A 2 16.42 -13.03 3.73
CA SER A 2 15.38 -13.97 4.22
C SER A 2 14.36 -13.34 5.19
N LYS A 3 14.80 -12.56 6.18
CA LYS A 3 13.88 -11.85 7.11
C LYS A 3 12.99 -10.83 6.39
N ARG A 4 13.53 -10.10 5.41
CA ARG A 4 12.80 -9.10 4.64
C ARG A 4 11.73 -9.77 3.77
N THR A 5 12.09 -10.82 3.05
CA THR A 5 11.16 -11.59 2.21
C THR A 5 10.02 -12.18 3.04
N ALA A 6 10.34 -12.84 4.16
CA ALA A 6 9.31 -13.37 5.07
C ALA A 6 8.41 -12.26 5.64
N GLY A 7 8.99 -11.12 6.00
CA GLY A 7 8.22 -9.96 6.46
C GLY A 7 7.23 -9.46 5.42
N LEU A 8 7.63 -9.35 4.16
CA LEU A 8 6.76 -8.92 3.07
C LEU A 8 5.64 -9.94 2.80
N PHE A 9 5.87 -11.24 3.00
CA PHE A 9 4.80 -12.24 2.96
C PHE A 9 3.72 -11.95 4.01
N PHE A 10 4.11 -11.69 5.25
CA PHE A 10 3.13 -11.36 6.29
C PHE A 10 2.38 -10.06 5.99
N SER A 11 3.01 -9.09 5.34
CA SER A 11 2.30 -7.85 4.94
C SER A 11 1.15 -8.11 3.97
N ILE A 12 1.30 -9.03 3.01
CA ILE A 12 0.21 -9.39 2.12
C ILE A 12 -0.85 -10.28 2.80
N GLN A 13 -0.47 -11.07 3.82
CA GLN A 13 -1.45 -11.80 4.63
C GLN A 13 -2.31 -10.85 5.47
N ASP A 14 -1.72 -9.76 5.99
CA ASP A 14 -2.43 -8.76 6.78
C ASP A 14 -3.49 -8.00 5.99
N LEU A 15 -3.44 -8.02 4.64
CA LEU A 15 -4.48 -7.43 3.77
C LEU A 15 -5.86 -8.08 3.98
N ALA A 16 -5.91 -9.35 4.40
CA ALA A 16 -7.17 -10.02 4.74
C ALA A 16 -7.92 -9.35 5.91
N ASN A 17 -7.23 -8.55 6.73
CA ASN A 17 -7.86 -7.74 7.78
C ASN A 17 -8.53 -6.49 7.23
N ILE A 18 -8.18 -6.04 6.01
CA ILE A 18 -8.81 -4.91 5.33
C ILE A 18 -10.07 -5.39 4.61
N ASP A 19 -9.92 -6.46 3.82
CA ASP A 19 -11.03 -7.11 3.14
C ASP A 19 -10.77 -8.63 3.08
N PRO A 20 -11.71 -9.50 3.53
CA PRO A 20 -11.55 -10.95 3.49
C PRO A 20 -11.32 -11.52 2.08
N MET A 21 -11.60 -10.77 1.03
CA MET A 21 -11.31 -11.17 -0.35
C MET A 21 -9.80 -11.16 -0.66
N TYR A 22 -9.00 -10.40 0.07
CA TYR A 22 -7.56 -10.30 -0.15
C TYR A 22 -6.82 -11.49 0.48
N GLN A 23 -6.81 -12.60 -0.23
CA GLN A 23 -6.17 -13.83 0.22
C GLN A 23 -5.08 -14.24 -0.76
N TYR A 24 -3.84 -14.33 -0.26
CA TYR A 24 -2.67 -14.67 -1.05
C TYR A 24 -2.03 -15.96 -0.51
N SER A 25 -1.81 -16.93 -1.38
CA SER A 25 -1.21 -18.20 -1.00
C SER A 25 0.32 -18.14 -0.94
N LEU A 26 0.93 -18.97 -0.11
CA LEU A 26 2.38 -19.12 -0.10
C LEU A 26 2.95 -19.55 -1.46
N PRO A 27 2.33 -20.48 -2.22
CA PRO A 27 2.79 -20.80 -3.58
C PRO A 27 2.79 -19.61 -4.54
N PHE A 28 1.80 -18.71 -4.45
CA PHE A 28 1.79 -17.45 -5.22
C PHE A 28 3.02 -16.60 -4.87
N PHE A 29 3.27 -16.40 -3.58
CA PHE A 29 4.40 -15.60 -3.12
C PHE A 29 5.76 -16.19 -3.52
N ILE A 30 5.92 -17.50 -3.42
CA ILE A 30 7.15 -18.19 -3.86
C ILE A 30 7.38 -17.98 -5.37
N LYS A 31 6.32 -18.10 -6.20
CA LYS A 31 6.43 -17.82 -7.65
C LYS A 31 6.86 -16.39 -7.95
N LEU A 32 6.35 -15.41 -7.21
CA LEU A 32 6.80 -14.02 -7.36
C LEU A 32 8.27 -13.87 -7.02
N PHE A 33 8.73 -14.51 -5.96
CA PHE A 33 10.12 -14.48 -5.55
C PHE A 33 11.05 -15.14 -6.60
N GLU A 34 10.67 -16.31 -7.13
CA GLU A 34 11.40 -16.97 -8.22
C GLU A 34 11.44 -16.11 -9.49
N SER A 35 10.34 -15.44 -9.81
CA SER A 35 10.28 -14.49 -10.93
C SER A 35 11.22 -13.31 -10.73
N ALA A 36 11.26 -12.74 -9.52
CA ALA A 36 12.19 -11.66 -9.19
C ALA A 36 13.67 -12.11 -9.33
N ILE A 37 14.01 -13.33 -8.91
CA ILE A 37 15.36 -13.88 -9.08
C ILE A 37 15.76 -13.93 -10.56
N SER A 38 14.82 -14.29 -11.43
CA SER A 38 15.07 -14.41 -12.87
C SER A 38 15.15 -13.07 -13.60
N GLN A 39 14.39 -12.07 -13.14
CA GLN A 39 14.23 -10.77 -13.81
C GLN A 39 15.23 -9.72 -13.29
N ALA A 40 15.61 -9.78 -12.01
CA ALA A 40 16.50 -8.82 -11.40
C ALA A 40 17.85 -8.75 -12.12
N GLU A 41 18.38 -7.53 -12.21
CA GLU A 41 19.68 -7.27 -12.81
C GLU A 41 20.78 -8.13 -12.18
N LYS A 42 21.65 -8.69 -13.00
CA LYS A 42 22.75 -9.57 -12.57
C LYS A 42 23.97 -8.74 -12.19
N SER A 43 24.63 -9.12 -11.11
CA SER A 43 25.93 -8.58 -10.71
C SER A 43 26.78 -9.68 -10.09
N ASP A 44 28.09 -9.62 -10.29
CA ASP A 44 29.07 -10.50 -9.67
C ASP A 44 29.33 -10.09 -8.22
N GLU A 45 29.02 -8.84 -7.86
CA GLU A 45 29.09 -8.33 -6.50
C GLU A 45 27.84 -8.75 -5.72
N LEU A 46 28.03 -9.51 -4.62
CA LEU A 46 26.92 -10.07 -3.83
C LEU A 46 25.99 -8.97 -3.25
N THR A 47 26.58 -7.91 -2.72
CA THR A 47 25.82 -6.81 -2.08
C THR A 47 24.94 -6.11 -3.11
N GLU A 48 25.51 -5.81 -4.28
CA GLU A 48 24.79 -5.19 -5.40
C GLU A 48 23.68 -6.10 -5.92
N ARG A 49 23.99 -7.38 -6.14
CA ARG A 49 23.01 -8.38 -6.59
C ARG A 49 21.84 -8.52 -5.62
N LEU A 50 22.09 -8.50 -4.31
CA LEU A 50 21.04 -8.54 -3.31
C LEU A 50 20.20 -7.25 -3.32
N GLY A 51 20.80 -6.10 -3.58
CA GLY A 51 20.08 -4.83 -3.74
C GLY A 51 19.13 -4.85 -4.94
N PHE A 52 19.60 -5.30 -6.10
CA PHE A 52 18.75 -5.44 -7.29
C PHE A 52 17.60 -6.43 -7.09
N LEU A 53 17.88 -7.56 -6.42
CA LEU A 53 16.87 -8.56 -6.12
C LEU A 53 15.82 -8.04 -5.13
N ASP A 54 16.23 -7.30 -4.10
CA ASP A 54 15.30 -6.71 -3.13
C ASP A 54 14.40 -5.66 -3.79
N ALA A 55 14.96 -4.83 -4.69
CA ALA A 55 14.21 -3.81 -5.41
C ALA A 55 13.22 -4.43 -6.39
N GLU A 56 13.67 -5.40 -7.20
CA GLU A 56 12.82 -6.10 -8.17
C GLU A 56 11.69 -6.87 -7.49
N PHE A 57 12.01 -7.57 -6.39
CA PHE A 57 11.00 -8.32 -5.65
C PHE A 57 9.93 -7.42 -5.02
N LEU A 58 10.32 -6.28 -4.44
CA LEU A 58 9.37 -5.31 -3.90
C LEU A 58 8.45 -4.75 -4.99
N ASP A 59 9.03 -4.41 -6.14
CA ASP A 59 8.29 -3.89 -7.29
C ASP A 59 7.30 -4.91 -7.86
N LEU A 60 7.76 -6.13 -8.08
CA LEU A 60 6.94 -7.22 -8.60
C LEU A 60 5.79 -7.56 -7.63
N LEU A 61 6.11 -7.65 -6.32
CA LEU A 61 5.11 -7.87 -5.28
C LEU A 61 4.04 -6.77 -5.29
N PHE A 62 4.47 -5.50 -5.33
CA PHE A 62 3.55 -4.37 -5.38
C PHE A 62 2.64 -4.43 -6.60
N ARG A 63 3.20 -4.60 -7.80
CA ARG A 63 2.42 -4.67 -9.04
C ARG A 63 1.39 -5.80 -9.03
N GLN A 64 1.82 -7.00 -8.66
CA GLN A 64 0.97 -8.20 -8.68
C GLN A 64 -0.15 -8.15 -7.64
N VAL A 65 0.12 -7.61 -6.46
CA VAL A 65 -0.90 -7.45 -5.42
C VAL A 65 -1.87 -6.32 -5.79
N CYS A 66 -1.39 -5.18 -6.32
CA CYS A 66 -2.25 -4.07 -6.72
C CYS A 66 -3.27 -4.43 -7.81
N ILE A 67 -3.01 -5.45 -8.64
CA ILE A 67 -3.97 -5.94 -9.65
C ILE A 67 -5.27 -6.44 -8.98
N SER A 68 -5.16 -7.04 -7.81
CA SER A 68 -6.29 -7.64 -7.08
C SER A 68 -6.88 -6.75 -5.98
N LEU A 69 -6.29 -5.57 -5.73
CA LEU A 69 -6.81 -4.62 -4.75
C LEU A 69 -7.82 -3.65 -5.37
N PHE A 70 -8.84 -3.30 -4.59
CA PHE A 70 -9.67 -2.13 -4.90
C PHE A 70 -8.83 -0.86 -4.90
N GLU A 71 -9.20 0.11 -5.73
CA GLU A 71 -8.45 1.35 -5.90
C GLU A 71 -8.24 2.09 -4.57
N LYS A 72 -9.27 2.12 -3.73
CA LYS A 72 -9.23 2.75 -2.39
C LYS A 72 -8.18 2.13 -1.43
N ASP A 73 -7.81 0.87 -1.64
CA ASP A 73 -6.96 0.11 -0.73
C ASP A 73 -5.49 0.06 -1.17
N LYS A 74 -5.18 0.48 -2.40
CA LYS A 74 -3.82 0.46 -2.97
C LYS A 74 -2.85 1.34 -2.18
N LEU A 75 -3.27 2.56 -1.79
CA LEU A 75 -2.43 3.46 -1.00
C LEU A 75 -2.15 2.89 0.40
N ILE A 76 -3.16 2.25 1.01
CA ILE A 76 -2.99 1.58 2.31
C ILE A 76 -1.97 0.46 2.19
N PHE A 77 -2.02 -0.33 1.12
CA PHE A 77 -1.03 -1.39 0.87
C PHE A 77 0.39 -0.83 0.74
N SER A 78 0.58 0.25 -0.02
CA SER A 78 1.88 0.91 -0.13
C SER A 78 2.41 1.38 1.21
N PHE A 79 1.53 1.94 2.04
CA PHE A 79 1.89 2.35 3.40
C PHE A 79 2.25 1.14 4.28
N MET A 80 1.51 0.03 4.19
CA MET A 80 1.84 -1.22 4.91
C MET A 80 3.22 -1.76 4.52
N LEU A 81 3.60 -1.67 3.23
CA LEU A 81 4.95 -2.03 2.79
C LEU A 81 6.02 -1.15 3.47
N CYS A 82 5.82 0.18 3.51
CA CYS A 82 6.73 1.09 4.20
C CYS A 82 6.87 0.75 5.69
N ILE A 83 5.74 0.56 6.38
CA ILE A 83 5.72 0.17 7.80
C ILE A 83 6.51 -1.11 8.02
N LYS A 84 6.29 -2.11 7.18
CA LYS A 84 6.98 -3.39 7.31
C LYS A 84 8.49 -3.27 7.09
N LEU A 85 8.90 -2.48 6.11
CA LEU A 85 10.31 -2.23 5.86
C LEU A 85 10.98 -1.51 7.03
N LEU A 86 10.33 -0.50 7.62
CA LEU A 86 10.82 0.18 8.82
C LEU A 86 10.90 -0.73 10.04
N GLN A 87 9.91 -1.61 10.24
CA GLN A 87 9.93 -2.60 11.32
C GLN A 87 11.10 -3.58 11.16
N LEU A 88 11.35 -4.05 9.93
CA LEU A 88 12.45 -4.98 9.64
C LEU A 88 13.83 -4.33 9.78
N ALA A 89 13.91 -3.02 9.54
CA ALA A 89 15.12 -2.23 9.79
C ALA A 89 15.31 -1.89 11.28
N GLY A 90 14.29 -2.09 12.13
CA GLY A 90 14.32 -1.68 13.54
C GLY A 90 14.19 -0.16 13.73
N GLU A 91 13.68 0.55 12.73
CA GLU A 91 13.54 2.01 12.70
C GLU A 91 12.17 2.51 13.14
N LEU A 92 11.21 1.61 13.38
CA LEU A 92 9.87 1.91 13.82
C LEU A 92 9.58 1.30 15.19
N ASP A 93 9.28 2.15 16.17
CA ASP A 93 8.77 1.73 17.46
C ASP A 93 7.29 1.32 17.32
N PRO A 94 6.86 0.14 17.81
CA PRO A 94 5.47 -0.30 17.76
C PRO A 94 4.48 0.70 18.38
N THR A 95 4.91 1.47 19.40
CA THR A 95 4.07 2.49 20.05
C THR A 95 3.78 3.66 19.13
N GLU A 96 4.74 4.02 18.25
CA GLU A 96 4.57 5.07 17.24
C GLU A 96 3.47 4.70 16.23
N LEU A 97 3.51 3.45 15.74
CA LEU A 97 2.49 2.96 14.79
C LEU A 97 1.11 2.91 15.45
N THR A 98 1.04 2.36 16.66
CA THR A 98 -0.22 2.32 17.42
C THR A 98 -0.78 3.72 17.62
N PHE A 99 0.06 4.68 17.99
CA PHE A 99 -0.35 6.06 18.17
C PHE A 99 -0.84 6.70 16.87
N LEU A 100 -0.14 6.47 15.74
CA LEU A 100 -0.57 6.97 14.44
C LEU A 100 -1.97 6.45 14.06
N LEU A 101 -2.27 5.19 14.33
CA LEU A 101 -3.54 4.54 13.97
C LEU A 101 -4.69 4.93 14.92
N THR A 102 -4.46 4.89 16.22
CA THR A 102 -5.51 5.02 17.23
C THR A 102 -5.56 6.40 17.90
N GLY A 103 -4.46 7.15 17.88
CA GLY A 103 -4.23 8.31 18.73
C GLY A 103 -3.91 7.93 20.17
N GLY A 104 -3.62 8.92 20.98
CA GLY A 104 -3.50 8.72 22.43
C GLY A 104 -4.87 8.46 23.07
N VAL A 105 -4.91 7.60 24.07
CA VAL A 105 -6.15 7.34 24.83
C VAL A 105 -6.53 8.60 25.60
N ALA A 106 -7.72 9.15 25.34
CA ALA A 106 -8.25 10.29 26.08
C ALA A 106 -8.88 9.77 27.39
N LEU A 107 -8.18 9.98 28.49
CA LEU A 107 -8.66 9.58 29.83
C LEU A 107 -9.31 10.73 30.62
N GLY A 108 -9.82 11.76 29.93
CA GLY A 108 -10.44 12.93 30.58
C GLY A 108 -9.44 13.84 31.29
N GLU A 109 -8.18 13.79 30.89
CA GLU A 109 -7.10 14.60 31.45
C GLU A 109 -7.27 16.07 31.07
N ASP A 110 -7.12 16.94 32.07
CA ASP A 110 -6.98 18.39 31.86
C ASP A 110 -5.50 18.68 31.59
N TYR A 111 -5.20 19.13 30.37
CA TYR A 111 -3.82 19.46 29.97
C TYR A 111 -3.47 20.95 30.21
N GLY A 112 -4.29 21.66 31.00
CA GLY A 112 -4.07 23.07 31.34
C GLY A 112 -4.36 24.06 30.20
N GLU A 113 -3.79 25.24 30.32
CA GLU A 113 -4.02 26.33 29.38
C GLU A 113 -3.43 26.02 27.99
N LEU A 114 -4.14 26.47 26.96
CA LEU A 114 -3.71 26.36 25.57
C LEU A 114 -2.53 27.31 25.31
N PRO A 115 -1.41 26.84 24.76
CA PRO A 115 -0.26 27.70 24.49
C PRO A 115 -0.48 28.66 23.31
N GLY A 116 -1.58 28.53 22.58
CA GLY A 116 -1.96 29.39 21.45
C GLY A 116 -3.45 29.37 21.18
N ASP A 117 -3.97 30.49 20.73
CA ASP A 117 -5.40 30.75 20.46
C ASP A 117 -6.00 29.94 19.29
N TRP A 118 -5.13 29.43 18.41
CA TRP A 118 -5.51 28.63 17.26
C TRP A 118 -5.72 27.15 17.60
N LEU A 119 -5.27 26.72 18.78
CA LEU A 119 -5.38 25.32 19.23
C LEU A 119 -6.77 25.04 19.82
N SER A 120 -7.37 23.93 19.39
CA SER A 120 -8.51 23.37 20.13
C SER A 120 -8.03 22.48 21.28
N THR A 121 -8.86 22.32 22.31
CA THR A 121 -8.57 21.39 23.41
C THR A 121 -8.30 19.96 22.94
N LYS A 122 -8.98 19.53 21.86
CA LYS A 122 -8.77 18.22 21.23
C LYS A 122 -7.35 18.11 20.64
N VAL A 123 -6.94 19.08 19.83
CA VAL A 123 -5.59 19.10 19.22
C VAL A 123 -4.53 19.18 20.30
N TRP A 124 -4.73 20.03 21.31
CA TRP A 124 -3.81 20.16 22.43
C TRP A 124 -3.66 18.85 23.20
N GLY A 125 -4.77 18.14 23.46
CA GLY A 125 -4.75 16.82 24.06
C GLY A 125 -3.97 15.80 23.24
N GLU A 126 -4.15 15.77 21.91
CA GLU A 126 -3.37 14.87 21.03
C GLU A 126 -1.86 15.17 21.08
N ILE A 127 -1.48 16.46 21.07
CA ILE A 127 -0.07 16.88 21.17
C ILE A 127 0.53 16.46 22.52
N ASN A 128 -0.18 16.68 23.64
CA ASN A 128 0.30 16.27 24.95
C ASN A 128 0.53 14.76 25.03
N ARG A 129 -0.39 13.98 24.47
CA ARG A 129 -0.29 12.52 24.46
C ARG A 129 0.89 11.99 23.65
N THR A 130 1.47 12.75 22.71
CA THR A 130 2.71 12.35 22.03
C THR A 130 3.87 12.12 23.01
N SER A 131 3.85 12.74 24.18
CA SER A 131 4.87 12.53 25.22
C SER A 131 4.87 11.12 25.83
N SER A 132 3.79 10.35 25.63
CA SER A 132 3.73 8.93 26.02
C SER A 132 4.62 8.05 25.12
N ILE A 133 4.95 8.53 23.92
CA ILE A 133 5.86 7.84 22.99
C ILE A 133 7.29 8.11 23.45
N SER A 134 8.04 7.06 23.78
CA SER A 134 9.38 7.15 24.33
C SER A 134 10.34 7.99 23.49
N THR A 135 10.21 7.88 22.17
CA THR A 135 11.04 8.56 21.16
C THR A 135 10.63 10.01 20.89
N MET A 136 9.45 10.45 21.39
CA MET A 136 8.90 11.79 21.17
C MET A 136 8.77 12.63 22.46
N LYS A 137 9.34 12.20 23.58
CA LYS A 137 9.23 12.91 24.87
C LYS A 137 9.65 14.38 24.82
N THR A 138 10.60 14.72 23.95
CA THR A 138 11.10 16.09 23.79
C THR A 138 10.27 16.93 22.81
N PHE A 139 9.29 16.33 22.15
CA PHE A 139 8.46 17.03 21.17
C PHE A 139 7.54 18.08 21.83
N LEU A 140 6.89 17.73 22.94
CA LEU A 140 5.99 18.66 23.64
C LEU A 140 6.68 19.96 24.08
N PRO A 141 7.82 19.93 24.77
CA PRO A 141 8.58 21.16 25.07
C PRO A 141 9.00 21.94 23.81
N HIS A 142 9.43 21.24 22.77
CA HIS A 142 9.78 21.88 21.49
C HIS A 142 8.56 22.55 20.85
N PHE A 143 7.39 21.89 20.86
CA PHE A 143 6.14 22.44 20.33
C PHE A 143 5.73 23.72 21.06
N VAL A 144 5.73 23.71 22.40
CA VAL A 144 5.36 24.88 23.23
C VAL A 144 6.29 26.05 22.97
N LYS A 145 7.61 25.81 22.84
CA LYS A 145 8.57 26.85 22.51
C LYS A 145 8.37 27.45 21.12
N ASN A 146 7.84 26.70 20.17
CA ASN A 146 7.71 27.07 18.77
C ASN A 146 6.24 27.10 18.31
N VAL A 147 5.30 27.44 19.19
CA VAL A 147 3.85 27.35 18.92
C VAL A 147 3.42 28.15 17.69
N ASP A 148 3.99 29.34 17.49
CA ASP A 148 3.68 30.20 16.33
C ASP A 148 4.19 29.60 15.01
N LEU A 149 5.31 28.88 15.07
CA LEU A 149 5.82 28.15 13.89
C LEU A 149 4.86 26.99 13.53
N TYR A 150 4.40 26.23 14.51
CA TYR A 150 3.40 25.16 14.26
C TYR A 150 2.02 25.70 13.86
N LYS A 151 1.70 26.97 14.18
CA LYS A 151 0.55 27.65 13.61
C LYS A 151 0.64 27.75 12.09
N THR A 152 1.82 28.03 11.55
CA THR A 152 2.02 28.05 10.09
C THR A 152 1.79 26.69 9.42
N LEU A 153 2.12 25.59 10.10
CA LEU A 153 1.77 24.23 9.66
C LEU A 153 0.23 24.03 9.66
N PHE A 154 -0.44 24.46 10.74
CA PHE A 154 -1.88 24.35 10.88
C PHE A 154 -2.62 25.10 9.76
N GLU A 155 -2.15 26.30 9.43
CA GLU A 155 -2.75 27.17 8.40
C GLU A 155 -2.32 26.80 6.97
N HIS A 156 -1.28 25.96 6.81
CA HIS A 156 -0.74 25.62 5.50
C HIS A 156 -1.75 24.84 4.66
N PRO A 157 -2.02 25.25 3.40
CA PRO A 157 -2.98 24.55 2.54
C PRO A 157 -2.52 23.12 2.18
N ASN A 158 -1.21 22.92 2.06
CA ASN A 158 -0.56 21.65 1.70
C ASN A 158 0.51 21.26 2.72
N PRO A 159 0.12 20.71 3.90
CA PRO A 159 1.09 20.35 4.97
C PRO A 159 2.14 19.30 4.57
N ASP A 160 1.90 18.54 3.51
CA ASP A 160 2.88 17.62 2.91
C ASP A 160 4.11 18.35 2.32
N GLN A 161 3.98 19.65 2.02
CA GLN A 161 5.05 20.52 1.51
C GLN A 161 5.67 21.41 2.59
N TRP A 162 5.11 21.39 3.81
CA TRP A 162 5.63 22.18 4.91
C TRP A 162 6.91 21.58 5.47
N GLU A 163 7.95 22.42 5.62
CA GLU A 163 9.23 21.99 6.13
C GLU A 163 9.26 22.06 7.67
N PHE A 164 9.51 20.92 8.29
CA PHE A 164 9.67 20.85 9.73
C PHE A 164 10.97 21.53 10.16
N PRO A 165 10.99 22.19 11.36
CA PRO A 165 12.18 22.88 11.86
C PRO A 165 13.36 21.90 11.98
N ASN A 166 14.56 22.36 11.61
CA ASN A 166 15.78 21.54 11.68
C ASN A 166 16.18 21.15 13.12
N ASP A 167 15.77 21.93 14.10
CA ASP A 167 15.99 21.67 15.52
C ASP A 167 15.01 20.66 16.13
N ALA A 168 13.97 20.29 15.38
CA ALA A 168 13.05 19.20 15.74
C ALA A 168 13.67 17.81 15.47
N THR A 169 14.87 17.56 16.00
CA THR A 169 15.70 16.37 15.72
C THR A 169 15.06 15.06 16.16
N MET A 170 14.06 15.09 17.05
CA MET A 170 13.27 13.91 17.45
C MET A 170 12.31 13.43 16.34
N LEU A 171 12.04 14.24 15.32
CA LEU A 171 11.07 13.95 14.26
C LEU A 171 11.77 13.35 13.04
N ASN A 172 11.78 12.02 12.96
CA ASN A 172 12.07 11.34 11.69
C ASN A 172 10.84 11.43 10.74
N SER A 173 10.98 10.92 9.52
CA SER A 173 9.91 10.99 8.50
C SER A 173 8.59 10.38 8.98
N PHE A 174 8.64 9.28 9.75
CA PHE A 174 7.44 8.66 10.29
C PHE A 174 6.79 9.47 11.41
N ARG A 175 7.58 9.98 12.38
CA ARG A 175 7.08 10.78 13.50
C ARG A 175 6.45 12.09 13.06
N LYS A 176 6.90 12.65 11.92
CA LYS A 176 6.23 13.79 11.28
C LYS A 176 4.77 13.49 10.96
N LEU A 177 4.43 12.26 10.54
CA LEU A 177 3.04 11.85 10.32
C LEU A 177 2.21 11.86 11.60
N ILE A 178 2.80 11.52 12.75
CA ILE A 178 2.15 11.59 14.06
C ILE A 178 1.80 13.05 14.40
N VAL A 179 2.72 13.98 14.14
CA VAL A 179 2.47 15.42 14.34
C VAL A 179 1.36 15.92 13.42
N ILE A 180 1.40 15.56 12.14
CA ILE A 180 0.34 15.90 11.18
C ILE A 180 -1.02 15.34 11.64
N ARG A 181 -1.05 14.08 12.08
CA ARG A 181 -2.28 13.48 12.60
C ARG A 181 -2.86 14.25 13.79
N ALA A 182 -2.01 14.72 14.69
CA ALA A 182 -2.44 15.50 15.85
C ALA A 182 -2.97 16.88 15.46
N ILE A 183 -2.29 17.60 14.56
CA ILE A 183 -2.58 19.00 14.21
C ILE A 183 -3.58 19.11 13.04
N ARG A 184 -3.39 18.28 11.98
CA ARG A 184 -4.14 18.33 10.71
C ARG A 184 -4.54 16.94 10.26
N PRO A 185 -5.41 16.23 10.99
CA PRO A 185 -5.87 14.90 10.60
C PRO A 185 -6.56 14.85 9.23
N ASP A 186 -7.17 15.96 8.82
CA ASP A 186 -7.77 16.14 7.48
C ASP A 186 -6.75 16.05 6.34
N LYS A 187 -5.49 16.31 6.62
CA LYS A 187 -4.38 16.31 5.65
C LYS A 187 -3.42 15.12 5.79
N LEU A 188 -3.78 14.13 6.59
CA LEU A 188 -2.91 12.98 6.83
C LEU A 188 -2.65 12.16 5.54
N VAL A 189 -3.67 11.96 4.70
CA VAL A 189 -3.55 11.14 3.48
C VAL A 189 -2.51 11.70 2.49
N PRO A 190 -2.52 12.98 2.09
CA PRO A 190 -1.47 13.53 1.24
C PRO A 190 -0.08 13.45 1.89
N CYS A 191 0.04 13.63 3.22
CA CYS A 191 1.32 13.48 3.91
C CYS A 191 1.81 12.02 3.93
N VAL A 192 0.91 11.04 4.05
CA VAL A 192 1.24 9.62 3.89
C VAL A 192 1.70 9.34 2.46
N SER A 193 1.04 9.88 1.45
CA SER A 193 1.48 9.74 0.06
C SER A 193 2.89 10.31 -0.15
N LYS A 194 3.17 11.50 0.38
CA LYS A 194 4.52 12.09 0.33
C LYS A 194 5.56 11.23 1.05
N PHE A 195 5.22 10.71 2.24
CA PHE A 195 6.08 9.79 2.98
C PHE A 195 6.43 8.53 2.16
N ILE A 196 5.44 7.92 1.49
CA ILE A 196 5.66 6.74 0.63
C ILE A 196 6.60 7.09 -0.53
N VAL A 197 6.36 8.24 -1.20
CA VAL A 197 7.22 8.73 -2.30
C VAL A 197 8.66 8.87 -1.84
N ASP A 198 8.88 9.51 -0.70
CA ASP A 198 10.23 9.77 -0.17
C ASP A 198 10.93 8.49 0.32
N PHE A 199 10.17 7.48 0.77
CA PHE A 199 10.72 6.27 1.36
C PHE A 199 10.97 5.14 0.35
N ILE A 200 10.00 4.85 -0.54
CA ILE A 200 10.09 3.74 -1.52
C ILE A 200 9.92 4.17 -2.97
N GLY A 201 9.50 5.41 -3.22
CA GLY A 201 9.44 5.99 -4.56
C GLY A 201 8.03 6.29 -5.08
N GLU A 202 7.98 7.15 -6.11
CA GLU A 202 6.73 7.68 -6.67
C GLU A 202 5.82 6.59 -7.28
N LYS A 203 6.39 5.54 -7.85
CA LYS A 203 5.64 4.44 -8.47
C LYS A 203 4.68 3.73 -7.50
N TYR A 204 4.95 3.79 -6.20
CA TYR A 204 4.12 3.14 -5.18
C TYR A 204 2.90 3.97 -4.74
N VAL A 205 2.80 5.22 -5.15
CA VAL A 205 1.59 6.05 -4.98
C VAL A 205 0.80 6.22 -6.29
N LYS A 206 1.41 5.80 -7.40
CA LYS A 206 0.78 5.74 -8.72
C LYS A 206 0.71 4.27 -9.18
N PRO A 207 -0.21 3.48 -8.61
CA PRO A 207 -0.28 2.08 -8.96
C PRO A 207 -0.51 1.91 -10.46
N PRO A 208 0.00 0.82 -11.06
CA PRO A 208 -0.18 0.59 -12.48
C PRO A 208 -1.67 0.60 -12.84
N THR A 209 -1.98 1.26 -13.94
CA THR A 209 -3.31 1.19 -14.54
C THR A 209 -3.59 -0.25 -14.97
N PHE A 210 -4.87 -0.62 -14.89
CA PHE A 210 -5.30 -1.92 -15.40
C PHE A 210 -5.05 -1.98 -16.92
N GLU A 211 -4.06 -2.76 -17.32
CA GLU A 211 -3.77 -3.04 -18.73
C GLU A 211 -3.85 -4.53 -18.98
N LEU A 212 -4.88 -4.93 -19.73
CA LEU A 212 -5.14 -6.34 -20.04
C LEU A 212 -3.96 -7.03 -20.75
N ALA A 213 -3.21 -6.29 -21.56
CA ALA A 213 -2.04 -6.80 -22.25
C ALA A 213 -0.93 -7.24 -21.28
N ASN A 214 -0.67 -6.45 -20.24
CA ASN A 214 0.34 -6.76 -19.23
C ASN A 214 -0.08 -7.96 -18.38
N ILE A 215 -1.35 -7.98 -17.95
CA ILE A 215 -1.89 -9.12 -17.20
C ILE A 215 -1.82 -10.42 -18.00
N PHE A 216 -2.12 -10.35 -19.29
CA PHE A 216 -2.02 -11.51 -20.17
C PHE A 216 -0.58 -12.03 -20.30
N LEU A 217 0.41 -11.13 -20.43
CA LEU A 217 1.82 -11.51 -20.52
C LEU A 217 2.33 -12.19 -19.24
N GLU A 218 1.80 -11.81 -18.10
CA GLU A 218 2.15 -12.38 -16.80
C GLU A 218 1.33 -13.64 -16.44
N SER A 219 0.24 -13.90 -17.19
CA SER A 219 -0.62 -15.08 -16.99
C SER A 219 -0.08 -16.30 -17.75
N ARG A 220 -0.57 -17.46 -17.37
CA ARG A 220 -0.34 -18.73 -18.06
C ARG A 220 -1.66 -19.30 -18.53
N SER A 221 -1.63 -20.24 -19.48
CA SER A 221 -2.82 -20.94 -19.99
C SER A 221 -3.67 -21.63 -18.90
N THR A 222 -3.05 -21.92 -17.75
CA THR A 222 -3.71 -22.53 -16.58
C THR A 222 -4.14 -21.53 -15.52
N THR A 223 -3.93 -20.22 -15.74
CA THR A 223 -4.26 -19.18 -14.77
C THR A 223 -5.62 -18.58 -15.13
N PRO A 224 -6.68 -18.80 -14.35
CA PRO A 224 -7.96 -18.13 -14.57
C PRO A 224 -7.80 -16.64 -14.26
N LEU A 225 -8.35 -15.76 -15.12
CA LEU A 225 -8.46 -14.34 -14.88
C LEU A 225 -9.86 -14.03 -14.38
N ILE A 226 -9.98 -13.52 -13.18
CA ILE A 226 -11.24 -13.16 -12.53
C ILE A 226 -11.38 -11.65 -12.53
N PHE A 227 -12.43 -11.15 -13.17
CA PHE A 227 -12.74 -9.72 -13.21
C PHE A 227 -13.80 -9.40 -12.14
N VAL A 228 -13.40 -8.62 -11.13
CA VAL A 228 -14.35 -8.07 -10.14
C VAL A 228 -14.80 -6.71 -10.65
N LEU A 229 -16.10 -6.60 -10.99
CA LEU A 229 -16.64 -5.46 -11.69
C LEU A 229 -17.33 -4.47 -10.76
N SER A 230 -17.07 -3.19 -10.98
CA SER A 230 -17.90 -2.13 -10.41
C SER A 230 -19.21 -1.99 -11.21
N PRO A 231 -20.31 -1.54 -10.60
CA PRO A 231 -21.56 -1.29 -11.31
C PRO A 231 -21.33 -0.39 -12.54
N GLY A 232 -21.84 -0.83 -13.69
CA GLY A 232 -21.69 -0.10 -14.96
C GLY A 232 -20.40 -0.38 -15.74
N SER A 233 -19.48 -1.22 -15.24
CA SER A 233 -18.30 -1.65 -15.98
C SER A 233 -18.66 -2.78 -16.95
N ASP A 234 -18.22 -2.70 -18.19
CA ASP A 234 -18.35 -3.78 -19.18
C ASP A 234 -16.96 -4.08 -19.79
N PRO A 235 -16.18 -4.96 -19.19
CA PRO A 235 -14.87 -5.33 -19.72
C PRO A 235 -14.96 -6.33 -20.87
N LEU A 236 -16.15 -6.92 -21.15
CA LEU A 236 -16.30 -7.97 -22.14
C LEU A 236 -15.88 -7.53 -23.53
N LYS A 237 -16.31 -6.34 -23.96
CA LYS A 237 -15.92 -5.79 -25.27
C LYS A 237 -14.41 -5.55 -25.39
N ALA A 238 -13.79 -5.05 -24.32
CA ALA A 238 -12.36 -4.83 -24.27
C ALA A 238 -11.59 -6.16 -24.36
N LEU A 239 -12.06 -7.19 -23.62
CA LEU A 239 -11.49 -8.53 -23.64
C LEU A 239 -11.63 -9.19 -25.01
N GLN A 240 -12.81 -9.11 -25.64
CA GLN A 240 -13.06 -9.65 -26.98
C GLN A 240 -12.15 -9.00 -28.02
N LYS A 241 -12.06 -7.65 -28.02
CA LYS A 241 -11.17 -6.91 -28.92
C LYS A 241 -9.70 -7.27 -28.70
N PHE A 242 -9.31 -7.51 -27.46
CA PHE A 242 -7.95 -7.96 -27.14
C PHE A 242 -7.72 -9.40 -27.64
N ALA A 243 -8.67 -10.32 -27.48
CA ALA A 243 -8.58 -11.68 -27.98
C ALA A 243 -8.44 -11.70 -29.52
N GLU A 244 -9.22 -10.88 -30.24
CA GLU A 244 -9.10 -10.70 -31.69
C GLU A 244 -7.69 -10.26 -32.09
N SER A 245 -7.08 -9.32 -31.33
CA SER A 245 -5.71 -8.88 -31.58
C SER A 245 -4.68 -9.99 -31.39
N LYS A 246 -5.02 -11.03 -30.65
CA LYS A 246 -4.20 -12.23 -30.39
C LYS A 246 -4.60 -13.41 -31.29
N ASN A 247 -5.49 -13.20 -32.29
CA ASN A 247 -6.06 -14.24 -33.14
C ASN A 247 -6.72 -15.36 -32.36
N LYS A 248 -7.40 -15.02 -31.25
CA LYS A 248 -8.14 -15.96 -30.39
C LYS A 248 -9.63 -15.71 -30.53
N LYS A 249 -10.38 -16.82 -30.66
CA LYS A 249 -11.85 -16.78 -30.58
C LYS A 249 -12.28 -16.72 -29.12
N THR A 250 -13.39 -16.05 -28.88
CA THR A 250 -14.02 -15.99 -27.56
C THR A 250 -15.47 -16.44 -27.70
N ASP A 251 -15.89 -17.30 -26.80
CA ASP A 251 -17.29 -17.74 -26.74
C ASP A 251 -17.80 -17.54 -25.30
N PRO A 252 -18.46 -16.39 -25.03
CA PRO A 252 -18.95 -16.09 -23.70
C PRO A 252 -20.17 -16.93 -23.33
N ILE A 253 -20.16 -17.47 -22.12
CA ILE A 253 -21.27 -18.22 -21.53
C ILE A 253 -21.62 -17.61 -20.18
N SER A 254 -22.90 -17.39 -19.92
CA SER A 254 -23.36 -17.00 -18.59
C SER A 254 -23.63 -18.26 -17.76
N LEU A 255 -22.97 -18.39 -16.61
CA LEU A 255 -23.13 -19.51 -15.68
C LEU A 255 -24.47 -19.41 -14.92
N GLY A 256 -25.57 -19.54 -15.64
CA GLY A 256 -26.91 -19.73 -15.06
C GLY A 256 -27.21 -21.20 -14.77
N GLN A 257 -28.40 -21.47 -14.23
CA GLN A 257 -28.85 -22.86 -13.98
C GLN A 257 -28.76 -23.72 -15.24
N GLY A 258 -28.15 -24.89 -15.14
CA GLY A 258 -28.03 -25.87 -16.23
C GLY A 258 -26.94 -25.59 -17.27
N GLN A 259 -26.16 -24.50 -17.14
CA GLN A 259 -25.11 -24.17 -18.12
C GLN A 259 -23.74 -24.81 -17.81
N GLY A 260 -23.59 -25.51 -16.69
CA GLY A 260 -22.32 -26.12 -16.28
C GLY A 260 -21.76 -27.10 -17.29
N GLU A 261 -22.59 -28.02 -17.82
CA GLU A 261 -22.13 -29.01 -18.83
C GLU A 261 -21.71 -28.34 -20.15
N LYS A 262 -22.40 -27.26 -20.53
CA LYS A 262 -22.05 -26.50 -21.74
C LYS A 262 -20.73 -25.78 -21.55
N ALA A 263 -20.49 -25.15 -20.39
CA ALA A 263 -19.24 -24.51 -20.04
C ALA A 263 -18.08 -25.51 -20.03
N GLN A 264 -18.28 -26.71 -19.46
CA GLN A 264 -17.27 -27.77 -19.46
C GLN A 264 -16.89 -28.19 -20.89
N LYS A 265 -17.86 -28.41 -21.75
CA LYS A 265 -17.63 -28.77 -23.17
C LYS A 265 -16.84 -27.67 -23.90
N GLN A 266 -17.15 -26.40 -23.66
CA GLN A 266 -16.39 -25.28 -24.24
C GLN A 266 -14.95 -25.26 -23.76
N ILE A 267 -14.71 -25.47 -22.45
CA ILE A 267 -13.36 -25.55 -21.89
C ILE A 267 -12.58 -26.70 -22.56
N GLU A 268 -13.18 -27.89 -22.71
CA GLU A 268 -12.55 -29.03 -23.35
C GLU A 268 -12.21 -28.78 -24.83
N LEU A 269 -13.04 -28.05 -25.56
CA LEU A 269 -12.76 -27.63 -26.92
C LEU A 269 -11.64 -26.58 -26.99
N ALA A 270 -11.70 -25.57 -26.11
CA ALA A 270 -10.71 -24.51 -26.03
C ALA A 270 -9.31 -25.03 -25.63
N LEU A 271 -9.23 -26.05 -24.81
CA LEU A 271 -7.95 -26.74 -24.49
C LEU A 271 -7.27 -27.33 -25.76
N LYS A 272 -8.04 -27.69 -26.76
CA LYS A 272 -7.51 -28.24 -28.02
C LYS A 272 -7.21 -27.15 -29.05
N SER A 273 -8.04 -26.13 -29.15
CA SER A 273 -7.89 -25.05 -30.14
C SER A 273 -6.99 -23.92 -29.65
N GLY A 274 -6.83 -23.77 -28.33
CA GLY A 274 -6.12 -22.64 -27.71
C GLY A 274 -6.92 -21.34 -27.72
N ASP A 275 -8.24 -21.41 -27.90
CA ASP A 275 -9.16 -20.28 -27.81
C ASP A 275 -9.48 -19.93 -26.34
N TRP A 276 -10.18 -18.83 -26.13
CA TRP A 276 -10.50 -18.33 -24.78
C TRP A 276 -11.96 -18.60 -24.44
N VAL A 277 -12.19 -19.12 -23.25
CA VAL A 277 -13.52 -19.29 -22.67
C VAL A 277 -13.79 -18.18 -21.69
N ILE A 278 -14.93 -17.54 -21.81
CA ILE A 278 -15.41 -16.48 -20.92
C ILE A 278 -16.66 -16.99 -20.21
N LEU A 279 -16.61 -17.08 -18.90
CA LEU A 279 -17.69 -17.63 -18.07
C LEU A 279 -18.32 -16.53 -17.23
#